data_3aa614035a1eb953867704d0f295bf81
#
_entry.id   3aa614035a1eb953867704d0f295bf81
#
_cell.length_a   1.000
_cell.length_b   1.000
_cell.length_c   1.000
_cell.angle_alpha   90.00
_cell.angle_beta   90.00
_cell.angle_gamma   90.00
#
_symmetry.space_group_name_H-M   'P 1'
#
loop_
_entity.id
_entity.type
_entity.pdbx_description
1 polymer ?
#
loop_
_entity_poly.entity_id
_entity_poly.type
_entity_poly.pdbx_seq_one_letter_code
_entity_poly.pdbx_strand_id
1 'polypeptide(L)'
;MTRLIVAIALTLSAGIAGVQAQTYPSRPVTIIVPFPPGGSTDTAARIIGDRMRQPLGQTVVIENVGGAGGSIAVARLARAAPDGYTIDIGQWDTHVGAIIYPINFDLQKDFEPIGLMSVNPQLMIARKGFPADDLKGLVAFMKANPGRATFVDQNA
;
A
#
# COMPACT_ATOMS: atom_id res chain seq x y z
N MET A 1 -12.70 48.70 -38.20
CA MET A 1 -13.15 48.00 -36.98
C MET A 1 -13.44 46.52 -37.23
N THR A 2 -14.16 46.15 -38.28
CA THR A 2 -14.54 44.74 -38.59
C THR A 2 -13.36 43.80 -38.79
N ARG A 3 -12.28 44.26 -39.44
CA ARG A 3 -11.05 43.45 -39.66
C ARG A 3 -10.25 43.18 -38.39
N LEU A 4 -10.33 44.06 -37.39
CA LEU A 4 -9.67 43.88 -36.09
C LEU A 4 -10.41 42.88 -35.25
N ILE A 5 -11.75 42.87 -35.29
CA ILE A 5 -12.59 41.90 -34.57
C ILE A 5 -12.41 40.48 -35.11
N VAL A 6 -12.28 40.33 -36.43
CA VAL A 6 -12.04 39.03 -37.08
C VAL A 6 -10.65 38.48 -36.70
N ALA A 7 -9.62 39.34 -36.63
CA ALA A 7 -8.28 38.92 -36.23
C ALA A 7 -8.24 38.45 -34.75
N ILE A 8 -8.96 39.14 -33.84
CA ILE A 8 -9.04 38.76 -32.43
C ILE A 8 -9.84 37.45 -32.26
N ALA A 9 -10.90 37.23 -33.03
CA ALA A 9 -11.66 36.00 -33.02
C ALA A 9 -10.85 34.80 -33.52
N LEU A 10 -10.00 34.97 -34.54
CA LEU A 10 -9.13 33.92 -35.04
C LEU A 10 -8.02 33.55 -34.03
N THR A 11 -7.46 34.50 -33.29
CA THR A 11 -6.43 34.23 -32.30
C THR A 11 -7.00 33.56 -31.05
N LEU A 12 -8.26 33.84 -30.64
CA LEU A 12 -8.91 33.11 -29.55
C LEU A 12 -9.26 31.66 -29.93
N SER A 13 -9.55 31.38 -31.19
CA SER A 13 -9.85 30.00 -31.64
C SER A 13 -8.63 29.10 -31.72
N ALA A 14 -7.43 29.65 -31.91
CA ALA A 14 -6.19 28.86 -31.97
C ALA A 14 -5.69 28.39 -30.59
N GLY A 15 -6.23 28.97 -29.49
CA GLY A 15 -5.81 28.62 -28.11
C GLY A 15 -6.53 27.40 -27.53
N ILE A 16 -7.55 26.85 -28.21
CA ILE A 16 -8.28 25.63 -27.79
C ILE A 16 -7.65 24.40 -28.49
N ALA A 17 -6.34 24.36 -28.63
CA ALA A 17 -5.65 23.13 -28.91
C ALA A 17 -5.89 22.20 -27.71
N GLY A 18 -6.76 21.18 -27.92
CA GLY A 18 -7.34 20.34 -26.90
C GLY A 18 -6.32 19.88 -25.88
N VAL A 19 -6.57 20.23 -24.63
CA VAL A 19 -6.03 19.49 -23.49
C VAL A 19 -6.59 18.09 -23.63
N GLN A 20 -5.92 17.22 -24.38
CA GLN A 20 -6.21 15.79 -24.36
C GLN A 20 -5.88 15.31 -22.95
N ALA A 21 -6.91 15.02 -22.18
CA ALA A 21 -6.75 14.34 -20.92
C ALA A 21 -5.92 13.06 -21.21
N GLN A 22 -4.72 12.99 -20.63
CA GLN A 22 -3.88 11.81 -20.78
C GLN A 22 -4.67 10.61 -20.31
N THR A 23 -4.81 9.60 -21.19
CA THR A 23 -5.48 8.35 -20.84
C THR A 23 -4.72 7.71 -19.67
N TYR A 24 -5.40 7.57 -18.54
CA TYR A 24 -4.82 6.85 -17.39
C TYR A 24 -5.20 5.35 -17.48
N PRO A 25 -4.25 4.44 -17.23
CA PRO A 25 -2.81 4.67 -17.08
C PRO A 25 -2.09 4.72 -18.45
N SER A 26 -1.14 5.64 -18.61
CA SER A 26 -0.29 5.77 -19.81
C SER A 26 1.09 5.11 -19.67
N ARG A 27 1.41 4.59 -18.47
CA ARG A 27 2.67 3.92 -18.13
C ARG A 27 2.42 2.81 -17.11
N PRO A 28 3.38 1.91 -16.85
CA PRO A 28 3.23 0.85 -15.86
C PRO A 28 2.83 1.36 -14.48
N VAL A 29 1.97 0.59 -13.82
CA VAL A 29 1.58 0.80 -12.41
C VAL A 29 2.43 -0.10 -11.53
N THR A 30 2.97 0.43 -10.44
CA THR A 30 3.77 -0.33 -9.47
C THR A 30 2.94 -0.65 -8.23
N ILE A 31 2.93 -1.91 -7.82
CA ILE A 31 2.38 -2.37 -6.54
C ILE A 31 3.55 -2.64 -5.61
N ILE A 32 3.68 -1.87 -4.55
CA ILE A 32 4.64 -2.10 -3.47
C ILE A 32 4.07 -3.20 -2.56
N VAL A 33 4.91 -4.18 -2.23
CA VAL A 33 4.60 -5.25 -1.29
C VAL A 33 5.57 -5.13 -0.11
N PRO A 34 5.10 -4.88 1.12
CA PRO A 34 5.95 -4.61 2.29
C PRO A 34 6.63 -5.86 2.88
N PHE A 35 6.73 -6.92 2.12
CA PHE A 35 7.28 -8.22 2.54
C PHE A 35 8.20 -8.83 1.49
N PRO A 36 9.06 -9.78 1.89
CA PRO A 36 9.87 -10.57 0.96
C PRO A 36 9.01 -11.30 -0.09
N PRO A 37 9.57 -11.58 -1.27
CA PRO A 37 8.87 -12.33 -2.31
C PRO A 37 8.57 -13.77 -1.87
N GLY A 38 7.45 -14.33 -2.34
CA GLY A 38 7.01 -15.70 -2.10
C GLY A 38 6.06 -15.88 -0.91
N GLY A 39 5.82 -14.85 -0.10
CA GLY A 39 4.82 -14.87 0.97
C GLY A 39 3.39 -14.75 0.44
N SER A 40 2.41 -14.88 1.35
CA SER A 40 0.98 -14.80 1.01
C SER A 40 0.59 -13.45 0.40
N THR A 41 1.14 -12.37 0.91
CA THR A 41 0.89 -11.01 0.41
C THR A 41 1.48 -10.81 -0.98
N ASP A 42 2.71 -11.29 -1.23
CA ASP A 42 3.34 -11.24 -2.54
C ASP A 42 2.55 -12.07 -3.57
N THR A 43 2.10 -13.26 -3.18
CA THR A 43 1.26 -14.10 -4.05
C THR A 43 -0.04 -13.41 -4.41
N ALA A 44 -0.72 -12.80 -3.43
CA ALA A 44 -1.95 -12.04 -3.67
C ALA A 44 -1.70 -10.82 -4.58
N ALA A 45 -0.61 -10.09 -4.36
CA ALA A 45 -0.19 -8.97 -5.20
C ALA A 45 0.00 -9.39 -6.66
N ARG A 46 0.67 -10.52 -6.89
CA ARG A 46 0.91 -11.03 -8.25
C ARG A 46 -0.38 -11.45 -8.94
N ILE A 47 -1.27 -12.14 -8.24
CA ILE A 47 -2.58 -12.55 -8.77
C ILE A 47 -3.40 -11.32 -9.16
N ILE A 48 -3.48 -10.32 -8.29
CA ILE A 48 -4.25 -9.10 -8.56
C ILE A 48 -3.58 -8.27 -9.65
N GLY A 49 -2.27 -8.08 -9.58
CA GLY A 49 -1.52 -7.35 -10.59
C GLY A 49 -1.69 -7.95 -11.98
N ASP A 50 -1.69 -9.29 -12.09
CA ASP A 50 -1.94 -9.97 -13.36
C ASP A 50 -3.36 -9.72 -13.89
N ARG A 51 -4.37 -9.77 -13.01
CA ARG A 51 -5.76 -9.45 -13.36
C ARG A 51 -5.99 -8.00 -13.74
N MET A 52 -5.23 -7.07 -13.15
CA MET A 52 -5.31 -5.64 -13.46
C MET A 52 -4.74 -5.28 -14.82
N ARG A 53 -3.79 -6.07 -15.38
CA ARG A 53 -3.14 -5.77 -16.66
C ARG A 53 -4.12 -5.59 -17.81
N GLN A 54 -5.09 -6.48 -17.92
CA GLN A 54 -6.05 -6.46 -19.04
C GLN A 54 -6.94 -5.21 -19.01
N PRO A 55 -7.67 -4.89 -17.90
CA PRO A 55 -8.51 -3.71 -17.86
C PRO A 55 -7.73 -2.39 -17.91
N LEU A 56 -6.50 -2.36 -17.38
CA LEU A 56 -5.65 -1.17 -17.41
C LEU A 56 -4.94 -0.96 -18.76
N GLY A 57 -4.80 -2.00 -19.57
CA GLY A 57 -4.01 -1.94 -20.81
C GLY A 57 -2.53 -1.67 -20.56
N GLN A 58 -2.04 -1.83 -19.33
CA GLN A 58 -0.69 -1.51 -18.90
C GLN A 58 -0.07 -2.63 -18.07
N THR A 59 1.26 -2.65 -18.04
CA THR A 59 2.00 -3.57 -17.17
C THR A 59 1.81 -3.17 -15.70
N VAL A 60 1.58 -4.18 -14.85
CA VAL A 60 1.61 -4.01 -13.39
C VAL A 60 2.88 -4.67 -12.87
N VAL A 61 3.72 -3.88 -12.21
CA VAL A 61 5.01 -4.29 -11.65
C VAL A 61 4.83 -4.54 -10.16
N ILE A 62 5.26 -5.70 -9.69
CA ILE A 62 5.27 -6.02 -8.25
C ILE A 62 6.67 -5.74 -7.71
N GLU A 63 6.76 -4.91 -6.69
CA GLU A 63 8.02 -4.53 -6.05
C GLU A 63 7.98 -4.89 -4.56
N ASN A 64 8.82 -5.84 -4.16
CA ASN A 64 8.94 -6.25 -2.77
C ASN A 64 9.92 -5.35 -2.02
N VAL A 65 9.43 -4.65 -1.00
CA VAL A 65 10.22 -3.73 -0.16
C VAL A 65 10.03 -4.13 1.30
N GLY A 66 10.84 -5.07 1.77
CA GLY A 66 10.80 -5.52 3.16
C GLY A 66 11.59 -4.62 4.10
N GLY A 67 11.48 -4.91 5.40
CA GLY A 67 12.27 -4.30 6.46
C GLY A 67 11.46 -3.44 7.44
N ALA A 68 11.91 -3.41 8.69
CA ALA A 68 11.29 -2.68 9.81
C ALA A 68 9.77 -2.93 9.93
N GLY A 69 9.34 -4.21 9.84
CA GLY A 69 7.91 -4.57 9.89
C GLY A 69 7.08 -3.98 8.75
N GLY A 70 7.68 -3.74 7.56
CA GLY A 70 7.00 -3.16 6.41
C GLY A 70 6.98 -1.62 6.37
N SER A 71 7.39 -0.95 7.44
CA SER A 71 7.32 0.51 7.53
C SER A 71 8.17 1.23 6.47
N ILE A 72 9.24 0.60 5.97
CA ILE A 72 10.07 1.15 4.88
C ILE A 72 9.24 1.25 3.58
N ALA A 73 8.48 0.23 3.24
CA ALA A 73 7.61 0.20 2.08
C ALA A 73 6.53 1.28 2.16
N VAL A 74 5.84 1.33 3.29
CA VAL A 74 4.76 2.31 3.54
C VAL A 74 5.28 3.75 3.52
N ALA A 75 6.45 4.01 4.12
CA ALA A 75 7.09 5.33 4.05
C ALA A 75 7.54 5.69 2.63
N ARG A 76 7.84 4.72 1.78
CA ARG A 76 8.14 4.94 0.36
C ARG A 76 6.88 5.31 -0.41
N LEU A 77 5.75 4.63 -0.15
CA LEU A 77 4.47 4.99 -0.74
C LEU A 77 4.06 6.42 -0.37
N ALA A 78 4.18 6.80 0.92
CA ALA A 78 3.86 8.14 1.40
C ALA A 78 4.63 9.26 0.68
N ARG A 79 5.81 8.96 0.13
CA ARG A 79 6.63 9.89 -0.65
C ARG A 79 6.42 9.80 -2.15
N ALA A 80 5.64 8.84 -2.62
CA ALA A 80 5.32 8.71 -4.04
C ALA A 80 4.38 9.83 -4.51
N ALA A 81 4.39 10.11 -5.80
CA ALA A 81 3.42 11.04 -6.37
C ALA A 81 2.00 10.47 -6.23
N PRO A 82 1.01 11.29 -5.81
CA PRO A 82 -0.39 10.84 -5.65
C PRO A 82 -1.12 10.79 -7.00
N ASP A 83 -0.52 10.15 -7.98
CA ASP A 83 -0.98 10.08 -9.37
C ASP A 83 -1.56 8.71 -9.75
N GLY A 84 -1.66 7.79 -8.79
CA GLY A 84 -2.21 6.45 -8.96
C GLY A 84 -1.24 5.45 -9.62
N TYR A 85 -0.01 5.82 -9.95
CA TYR A 85 0.95 4.89 -10.55
C TYR A 85 1.78 4.10 -9.53
N THR A 86 1.73 4.49 -8.27
CA THR A 86 2.31 3.73 -7.17
C THR A 86 1.24 3.46 -6.14
N ILE A 87 0.95 2.19 -5.94
CA ILE A 87 -0.01 1.70 -4.95
C ILE A 87 0.67 0.67 -4.05
N ASP A 88 0.06 0.31 -2.94
CA ASP A 88 0.60 -0.62 -1.97
C ASP A 88 -0.43 -1.66 -1.57
N ILE A 89 0.04 -2.84 -1.21
CA ILE A 89 -0.77 -3.84 -0.52
C ILE A 89 -0.50 -3.74 0.98
N GLY A 90 -1.34 -2.97 1.64
CA GLY A 90 -1.28 -2.79 3.07
C GLY A 90 -1.88 -3.95 3.85
N GLN A 91 -1.25 -4.23 4.98
CA GLN A 91 -1.81 -5.07 6.04
C GLN A 91 -1.93 -4.26 7.32
N TRP A 92 -2.76 -4.75 8.25
CA TRP A 92 -2.95 -4.10 9.54
C TRP A 92 -1.63 -3.82 10.26
N ASP A 93 -0.76 -4.80 10.35
CA ASP A 93 0.52 -4.73 11.06
C ASP A 93 1.50 -3.73 10.44
N THR A 94 1.60 -3.68 9.11
CA THR A 94 2.50 -2.76 8.40
C THR A 94 2.03 -1.31 8.47
N HIS A 95 0.72 -1.09 8.43
CA HIS A 95 0.15 0.25 8.41
C HIS A 95 -0.06 0.81 9.82
N VAL A 96 -0.31 -0.04 10.81
CA VAL A 96 -0.41 0.36 12.22
C VAL A 96 0.94 0.35 12.94
N GLY A 97 2.02 0.09 12.23
CA GLY A 97 3.40 0.11 12.74
C GLY A 97 3.80 1.41 13.45
N ALA A 98 3.06 2.51 13.24
CA ALA A 98 3.17 3.76 14.00
C ALA A 98 3.13 3.60 15.52
N ILE A 99 2.48 2.53 16.01
CA ILE A 99 2.40 2.22 17.44
C ILE A 99 3.72 1.65 17.96
N ILE A 100 4.52 1.02 17.08
CA ILE A 100 5.71 0.25 17.45
C ILE A 100 6.99 0.92 16.94
N TYR A 101 6.94 1.52 15.76
CA TYR A 101 8.10 2.12 15.10
C TYR A 101 7.94 3.64 14.94
N PRO A 102 9.02 4.42 15.06
CA PRO A 102 8.99 5.83 14.68
C PRO A 102 8.77 5.93 13.16
N ILE A 103 7.65 6.48 12.75
CA ILE A 103 7.29 6.66 11.35
C ILE A 103 7.10 8.14 11.01
N ASN A 104 7.28 8.48 9.72
CA ASN A 104 7.22 9.84 9.20
C ASN A 104 6.03 10.06 8.28
N PHE A 105 4.94 9.31 8.45
CA PHE A 105 3.72 9.41 7.66
C PHE A 105 2.49 9.33 8.55
N ASP A 106 1.38 9.91 8.10
CA ASP A 106 0.07 9.87 8.75
C ASP A 106 -0.85 8.97 7.93
N LEU A 107 -1.27 7.83 8.50
CA LEU A 107 -2.12 6.85 7.82
C LEU A 107 -3.46 7.40 7.34
N GLN A 108 -3.98 8.43 7.98
CA GLN A 108 -5.28 8.98 7.64
C GLN A 108 -5.21 10.13 6.64
N LYS A 109 -4.04 10.76 6.51
CA LYS A 109 -3.86 11.95 5.68
C LYS A 109 -3.04 11.70 4.42
N ASP A 110 -2.06 10.79 4.51
CA ASP A 110 -1.08 10.59 3.45
C ASP A 110 -1.47 9.47 2.48
N PHE A 111 -2.58 8.75 2.77
CA PHE A 111 -3.02 7.61 1.95
C PHE A 111 -4.50 7.70 1.59
N GLU A 112 -4.82 7.25 0.38
CA GLU A 112 -6.19 7.05 -0.09
C GLU A 112 -6.46 5.55 -0.21
N PRO A 113 -7.39 4.97 0.59
CA PRO A 113 -7.72 3.55 0.52
C PRO A 113 -8.49 3.25 -0.77
N ILE A 114 -8.00 2.29 -1.55
CA ILE A 114 -8.62 1.88 -2.82
C ILE A 114 -9.69 0.81 -2.58
N GLY A 115 -9.42 -0.18 -1.74
CA GLY A 115 -10.36 -1.25 -1.46
C GLY A 115 -9.80 -2.33 -0.55
N LEU A 116 -10.69 -3.11 0.02
CA LEU A 116 -10.36 -4.26 0.86
C LEU A 116 -10.20 -5.50 -0.01
N MET A 117 -9.02 -6.11 -0.01
CA MET A 117 -8.71 -7.30 -0.81
C MET A 117 -9.16 -8.60 -0.15
N SER A 118 -8.91 -8.74 1.15
CA SER A 118 -9.25 -9.95 1.92
C SER A 118 -9.35 -9.64 3.40
N VAL A 119 -10.09 -10.49 4.11
CA VAL A 119 -10.13 -10.52 5.57
C VAL A 119 -9.67 -11.89 6.02
N ASN A 120 -8.54 -11.94 6.72
CA ASN A 120 -7.98 -13.18 7.22
C ASN A 120 -8.03 -13.19 8.75
N PRO A 121 -8.55 -14.26 9.37
CA PRO A 121 -8.49 -14.40 10.81
C PRO A 121 -7.04 -14.58 11.26
N GLN A 122 -6.66 -13.90 12.34
CA GLN A 122 -5.37 -14.10 13.00
C GLN A 122 -5.54 -15.14 14.10
N LEU A 123 -4.67 -16.12 14.12
CA LEU A 123 -4.64 -17.16 15.15
C LEU A 123 -3.33 -17.10 15.91
N MET A 124 -3.43 -17.00 17.22
CA MET A 124 -2.27 -17.11 18.10
C MET A 124 -2.19 -18.54 18.60
N ILE A 125 -1.07 -19.19 18.38
CA ILE A 125 -0.82 -20.55 18.85
C ILE A 125 0.39 -20.55 19.78
N ALA A 126 0.33 -21.38 20.80
CA ALA A 126 1.42 -21.59 21.73
C ALA A 126 1.82 -23.08 21.78
N ARG A 127 3.04 -23.34 22.20
CA ARG A 127 3.49 -24.73 22.44
C ARG A 127 2.62 -25.39 23.52
N LYS A 128 2.46 -26.69 23.46
CA LYS A 128 1.78 -27.47 24.48
C LYS A 128 2.41 -27.23 25.86
N GLY A 129 1.58 -26.97 26.86
CA GLY A 129 2.03 -26.69 28.24
C GLY A 129 2.52 -25.24 28.42
N PHE A 130 2.18 -24.33 27.54
CA PHE A 130 2.38 -22.90 27.78
C PHE A 130 1.47 -22.45 28.94
N PRO A 131 1.95 -21.61 29.88
CA PRO A 131 1.23 -21.27 31.11
C PRO A 131 0.14 -20.20 30.92
N ALA A 132 -0.61 -20.26 29.80
CA ALA A 132 -1.76 -19.41 29.53
C ALA A 132 -2.66 -20.10 28.50
N ASP A 133 -3.97 -20.15 28.79
CA ASP A 133 -4.98 -20.80 27.94
C ASP A 133 -5.80 -19.77 27.11
N ASP A 134 -5.64 -18.49 27.41
CA ASP A 134 -6.32 -17.40 26.72
C ASP A 134 -5.43 -16.14 26.60
N LEU A 135 -5.92 -15.13 25.86
CA LEU A 135 -5.19 -13.86 25.65
C LEU A 135 -4.95 -13.12 26.96
N LYS A 136 -5.89 -13.14 27.91
CA LYS A 136 -5.76 -12.46 29.19
C LYS A 136 -4.65 -13.11 30.04
N GLY A 137 -4.62 -14.41 30.09
CA GLY A 137 -3.57 -15.20 30.74
C GLY A 137 -2.21 -14.96 30.08
N LEU A 138 -2.16 -14.92 28.75
CA LEU A 138 -0.93 -14.62 28.03
C LEU A 138 -0.40 -13.22 28.41
N VAL A 139 -1.23 -12.19 28.38
CA VAL A 139 -0.84 -10.83 28.76
C VAL A 139 -0.36 -10.78 30.21
N ALA A 140 -1.05 -11.47 31.13
CA ALA A 140 -0.64 -11.56 32.53
C ALA A 140 0.72 -12.23 32.69
N PHE A 141 0.93 -13.36 31.98
CA PHE A 141 2.22 -14.07 31.97
C PHE A 141 3.36 -13.18 31.44
N MET A 142 3.14 -12.47 30.34
CA MET A 142 4.16 -11.58 29.75
C MET A 142 4.54 -10.44 30.69
N LYS A 143 3.55 -9.83 31.34
CA LYS A 143 3.79 -8.78 32.34
C LYS A 143 4.59 -9.28 33.54
N ALA A 144 4.30 -10.50 34.01
CA ALA A 144 5.02 -11.12 35.14
C ALA A 144 6.41 -11.64 34.77
N ASN A 145 6.67 -11.88 33.47
CA ASN A 145 7.91 -12.49 32.98
C ASN A 145 8.46 -11.74 31.76
N PRO A 146 8.91 -10.50 31.93
CA PRO A 146 9.44 -9.71 30.82
C PRO A 146 10.62 -10.40 30.13
N GLY A 147 10.60 -10.44 28.81
CA GLY A 147 11.66 -11.06 27.98
C GLY A 147 11.64 -12.61 27.92
N ARG A 148 10.69 -13.29 28.57
CA ARG A 148 10.60 -14.76 28.56
C ARG A 148 9.64 -15.35 27.52
N ALA A 149 8.86 -14.51 26.84
CA ALA A 149 8.04 -14.93 25.72
C ALA A 149 8.70 -14.51 24.40
N THR A 150 8.86 -15.46 23.48
CA THR A 150 9.32 -15.22 22.12
C THR A 150 8.17 -15.45 21.17
N PHE A 151 7.94 -14.49 20.28
CA PHE A 151 6.96 -14.59 19.21
C PHE A 151 7.67 -14.85 17.89
N VAL A 152 7.06 -15.68 17.06
CA VAL A 152 7.43 -15.83 15.66
C VAL A 152 6.24 -15.35 14.84
N ASP A 153 6.46 -14.34 14.02
CA ASP A 153 5.49 -13.89 13.03
C ASP A 153 5.77 -14.61 11.71
N GLN A 154 4.73 -15.02 11.03
CA GLN A 154 4.85 -15.65 9.70
C GLN A 154 5.39 -14.71 8.63
N ASN A 155 5.42 -13.40 8.91
CA ASN A 155 5.88 -12.35 7.99
C ASN A 155 7.26 -11.77 8.41
N ALA A 156 7.92 -12.37 9.40
CA ALA A 156 9.21 -11.90 9.90
C ALA A 156 10.39 -12.44 9.06
#